data_83395ad441145ef9600ef2ad4b50aac9
#
_entry.id   83395ad441145ef9600ef2ad4b50aac9
#
_cell.length_a   1.000
_cell.length_b   1.000
_cell.length_c   1.000
_cell.angle_alpha   90.00
_cell.angle_beta   90.00
_cell.angle_gamma   90.00
#
_symmetry.space_group_name_H-M   'P 1'
#
loop_
_entity.id
_entity.type
_entity.pdbx_description
1 polymer ?
#
loop_
_entity_poly.entity_id
_entity_poly.type
_entity_poly.pdbx_seq_one_letter_code
_entity_poly.pdbx_strand_id
1 'polypeptide(L)'
;QQEIEIGSGSQRSLGTITLELGEVSESVTVTAEVAAVQLGSSEKAGVLTTEDIETMALRGRDFMDAVGLLPGVVDTADSRDAPAPDSIGSIYILGGRANSKNMTVDGVTTLDTGSNGSVHAMPSMDSLGEVRVLMSNYAAEHGRNSGGTISVVTKGGAPQFRGTAGWFHRHESYSANNYFNNRNGMARPPYRYNIFSYTLSGPIYIPGRFNRQRDKLFFFFSQEFQRQLISVPARTVRVPTAAERSGDFSDSRDVNGRLIAVYDPEGDRRAFPGNVIPASRFHPVGRKVLDLFPLPNFVDPVEIRRNQWNYISQVSRPFPRQTEVVRVDYSPRPNVMMYFRGTHSGDEDKPMYGSWVTGSLNFPLTPISFRRPGRGATLHSTLTVSPTVFSESVFGVSQNKLFFHPLDAAAVSRAATGIRIAQWFPGNPSGFIPNMTFGGVPN
;
A
#
# COMPACT_ATOMS: atom_id res chain seq x y z
N GLN A 1 -34.57 -12.96 27.68
CA GLN A 1 -33.47 -12.05 27.39
C GLN A 1 -33.02 -12.32 25.95
N GLN A 2 -33.07 -11.30 25.10
CA GLN A 2 -32.54 -11.40 23.73
C GLN A 2 -31.20 -10.65 23.72
N GLU A 3 -30.10 -11.36 23.50
CA GLU A 3 -28.82 -10.74 23.30
C GLU A 3 -28.80 -10.15 21.90
N ILE A 4 -28.49 -8.88 21.80
CA ILE A 4 -28.43 -8.16 20.53
C ILE A 4 -27.01 -7.61 20.39
N GLU A 5 -26.25 -8.16 19.47
CA GLU A 5 -24.97 -7.58 19.08
C GLU A 5 -25.19 -6.40 18.15
N ILE A 6 -24.59 -5.27 18.51
CA ILE A 6 -24.61 -4.03 17.69
C ILE A 6 -23.17 -3.67 17.35
N GLY A 7 -22.81 -3.75 16.07
CA GLY A 7 -21.53 -3.26 15.57
C GLY A 7 -21.43 -1.74 15.70
N SER A 8 -20.20 -1.22 15.81
CA SER A 8 -19.94 0.21 15.92
C SER A 8 -20.51 0.98 14.72
N GLY A 9 -21.31 2.01 14.97
CA GLY A 9 -21.97 2.81 13.92
C GLY A 9 -23.14 2.12 13.22
N SER A 10 -23.59 0.92 13.67
CA SER A 10 -24.78 0.27 13.13
C SER A 10 -26.04 0.75 13.85
N GLN A 11 -27.09 1.06 13.07
CA GLN A 11 -28.44 1.26 13.61
C GLN A 11 -29.26 -0.01 13.39
N ARG A 12 -29.71 -0.64 14.45
CA ARG A 12 -30.58 -1.81 14.40
C ARG A 12 -31.94 -1.45 14.93
N SER A 13 -32.97 -1.52 14.08
CA SER A 13 -34.35 -1.39 14.54
C SER A 13 -34.80 -2.70 15.21
N LEU A 14 -35.21 -2.62 16.46
CA LEU A 14 -35.70 -3.77 17.21
C LEU A 14 -37.19 -4.02 17.00
N GLY A 15 -37.87 -3.19 16.19
CA GLY A 15 -39.30 -3.23 16.04
C GLY A 15 -40.04 -2.85 17.35
N THR A 16 -41.29 -3.24 17.46
CA THR A 16 -42.08 -3.04 18.68
C THR A 16 -41.89 -4.22 19.62
N ILE A 17 -41.25 -3.98 20.75
CA ILE A 17 -41.11 -5.00 21.82
C ILE A 17 -42.34 -4.92 22.69
N THR A 18 -43.24 -5.90 22.58
CA THR A 18 -44.41 -6.02 23.46
C THR A 18 -44.01 -6.86 24.66
N LEU A 19 -44.11 -6.29 25.87
CA LEU A 19 -43.89 -7.01 27.10
C LEU A 19 -45.24 -7.57 27.58
N GLU A 20 -45.39 -8.89 27.58
CA GLU A 20 -46.55 -9.55 28.21
C GLU A 20 -46.27 -9.80 29.70
N LEU A 21 -47.29 -9.63 30.53
CA LEU A 21 -47.21 -9.96 31.97
C LEU A 21 -47.08 -11.48 32.12
N GLY A 22 -45.97 -11.92 32.75
CA GLY A 22 -45.48 -13.27 32.69
C GLY A 22 -46.40 -14.34 33.32
N GLU A 23 -46.54 -15.43 32.59
CA GLU A 23 -46.70 -16.78 33.18
C GLU A 23 -45.42 -17.59 32.88
N VAL A 24 -45.09 -18.47 33.83
CA VAL A 24 -43.91 -19.34 33.73
C VAL A 24 -44.14 -20.37 32.61
N SER A 25 -43.44 -20.26 31.49
CA SER A 25 -43.43 -21.30 30.49
C SER A 25 -42.01 -21.50 29.97
N GLU A 26 -41.66 -22.77 29.72
CA GLU A 26 -40.39 -23.23 29.21
C GLU A 26 -40.09 -22.53 27.90
N SER A 27 -38.92 -21.88 27.82
CA SER A 27 -38.47 -21.23 26.60
C SER A 27 -37.75 -22.23 25.68
N VAL A 28 -38.34 -22.53 24.54
CA VAL A 28 -37.65 -23.16 23.43
C VAL A 28 -36.89 -22.07 22.69
N THR A 29 -35.58 -22.06 22.81
CA THR A 29 -34.73 -21.14 22.03
C THR A 29 -34.59 -21.68 20.60
N VAL A 30 -35.38 -21.12 19.69
CA VAL A 30 -35.17 -21.34 18.24
C VAL A 30 -34.15 -20.32 17.76
N THR A 31 -32.92 -20.73 17.62
CA THR A 31 -31.88 -19.94 16.90
C THR A 31 -32.09 -20.12 15.41
N ALA A 32 -32.95 -19.30 14.82
CA ALA A 32 -32.95 -19.11 13.38
C ALA A 32 -32.00 -17.95 13.09
N GLU A 33 -30.84 -18.22 12.49
CA GLU A 33 -30.01 -17.20 11.81
C GLU A 33 -30.79 -16.71 10.58
N VAL A 34 -31.76 -15.88 10.78
CA VAL A 34 -32.36 -15.09 9.71
C VAL A 34 -31.46 -13.89 9.51
N ALA A 35 -30.85 -13.79 8.35
CA ALA A 35 -30.13 -12.58 7.96
C ALA A 35 -31.02 -11.38 8.28
N ALA A 36 -30.57 -10.55 9.23
CA ALA A 36 -31.37 -9.44 9.76
C ALA A 36 -31.69 -8.47 8.63
N VAL A 37 -32.95 -8.43 8.18
CA VAL A 37 -33.40 -7.44 7.20
C VAL A 37 -33.36 -6.07 7.87
N GLN A 38 -32.59 -5.17 7.30
CA GLN A 38 -32.41 -3.81 7.79
C GLN A 38 -33.66 -2.99 7.44
N LEU A 39 -34.56 -2.80 8.39
CA LEU A 39 -35.85 -2.12 8.20
C LEU A 39 -35.76 -0.59 8.37
N GLY A 40 -34.70 -0.10 9.02
CA GLY A 40 -34.53 1.33 9.37
C GLY A 40 -33.69 2.15 8.39
N SER A 41 -33.05 1.53 7.41
CA SER A 41 -32.16 2.20 6.47
C SER A 41 -32.18 1.50 5.12
N SER A 42 -32.11 2.27 4.02
CA SER A 42 -31.89 1.75 2.67
C SER A 42 -30.41 1.63 2.32
N GLU A 43 -29.52 1.79 3.28
CA GLU A 43 -28.08 1.71 3.11
C GLU A 43 -27.65 0.33 2.62
N LYS A 44 -26.83 0.30 1.58
CA LYS A 44 -26.15 -0.92 1.15
C LYS A 44 -24.73 -0.92 1.72
N ALA A 45 -24.49 -1.78 2.68
CA ALA A 45 -23.18 -1.94 3.31
C ALA A 45 -22.76 -3.41 3.37
N GLY A 46 -21.44 -3.63 3.38
CA GLY A 46 -20.81 -4.89 3.75
C GLY A 46 -20.05 -4.70 5.06
N VAL A 47 -20.05 -5.71 5.92
CA VAL A 47 -19.35 -5.68 7.21
C VAL A 47 -18.43 -6.89 7.29
N LEU A 48 -17.21 -6.65 7.74
CA LEU A 48 -16.24 -7.66 8.14
C LEU A 48 -16.02 -7.51 9.64
N THR A 49 -16.46 -8.51 10.37
CA THR A 49 -16.33 -8.55 11.83
C THR A 49 -14.91 -8.89 12.26
N THR A 50 -14.61 -8.73 13.55
CA THR A 50 -13.33 -9.20 14.12
C THR A 50 -13.11 -10.68 13.83
N GLU A 51 -14.13 -11.52 13.96
CA GLU A 51 -14.06 -12.96 13.73
C GLU A 51 -13.73 -13.27 12.25
N ASP A 52 -14.40 -12.61 11.31
CA ASP A 52 -14.11 -12.75 9.89
C ASP A 52 -12.63 -12.41 9.60
N ILE A 53 -12.15 -11.28 10.14
CA ILE A 53 -10.78 -10.81 9.93
C ILE A 53 -9.75 -11.77 10.53
N GLU A 54 -10.00 -12.31 11.70
CA GLU A 54 -9.09 -13.22 12.42
C GLU A 54 -9.04 -14.63 11.81
N THR A 55 -10.15 -15.11 11.25
CA THR A 55 -10.26 -16.46 10.69
C THR A 55 -9.88 -16.54 9.21
N MET A 56 -9.97 -15.44 8.47
CA MET A 56 -9.59 -15.42 7.05
C MET A 56 -8.08 -15.61 6.86
N ALA A 57 -7.71 -16.62 6.09
CA ALA A 57 -6.33 -16.89 5.70
C ALA A 57 -5.90 -15.94 4.55
N LEU A 58 -5.72 -14.67 4.83
CA LEU A 58 -5.31 -13.67 3.85
C LEU A 58 -3.80 -13.77 3.57
N ARG A 59 -3.43 -13.88 2.30
CA ARG A 59 -2.07 -14.14 1.86
C ARG A 59 -1.05 -13.11 2.38
N GLY A 60 -1.36 -11.82 2.30
CA GLY A 60 -0.49 -10.72 2.71
C GLY A 60 -0.84 -10.14 4.08
N ARG A 61 -1.87 -10.67 4.77
CA ARG A 61 -2.48 -10.02 5.94
C ARG A 61 -2.92 -8.59 5.65
N ASP A 62 -3.38 -8.34 4.42
CA ASP A 62 -4.00 -7.08 4.03
C ASP A 62 -5.52 -7.26 4.02
N PHE A 63 -6.21 -6.56 4.91
CA PHE A 63 -7.67 -6.67 5.01
C PHE A 63 -8.40 -6.14 3.77
N MET A 64 -7.71 -5.42 2.87
CA MET A 64 -8.29 -5.04 1.58
C MET A 64 -8.59 -6.26 0.69
N ASP A 65 -7.88 -7.39 0.88
CA ASP A 65 -8.22 -8.64 0.19
C ASP A 65 -9.59 -9.15 0.65
N ALA A 66 -9.92 -9.03 1.94
CA ALA A 66 -11.24 -9.37 2.46
C ALA A 66 -12.32 -8.38 1.99
N VAL A 67 -12.01 -7.09 1.92
CA VAL A 67 -12.90 -6.07 1.35
C VAL A 67 -13.25 -6.40 -0.10
N GLY A 68 -12.28 -6.90 -0.87
CA GLY A 68 -12.48 -7.34 -2.26
C GLY A 68 -13.48 -8.50 -2.42
N LEU A 69 -13.77 -9.26 -1.38
CA LEU A 69 -14.74 -10.36 -1.40
C LEU A 69 -16.20 -9.89 -1.22
N LEU A 70 -16.41 -8.64 -0.80
CA LEU A 70 -17.76 -8.13 -0.54
C LEU A 70 -18.53 -7.93 -1.86
N PRO A 71 -19.80 -8.32 -1.93
CA PRO A 71 -20.64 -8.10 -3.10
C PRO A 71 -20.73 -6.62 -3.49
N GLY A 72 -20.37 -6.29 -4.73
CA GLY A 72 -20.35 -4.91 -5.25
C GLY A 72 -19.01 -4.22 -5.13
N VAL A 73 -18.00 -4.91 -4.60
CA VAL A 73 -16.61 -4.48 -4.61
C VAL A 73 -15.85 -5.25 -5.69
N VAL A 74 -15.01 -4.57 -6.44
CA VAL A 74 -14.08 -5.17 -7.40
C VAL A 74 -12.67 -4.79 -6.99
N ASP A 75 -11.84 -5.79 -6.81
CA ASP A 75 -10.42 -5.62 -6.56
C ASP A 75 -9.63 -5.97 -7.83
N THR A 76 -8.81 -5.04 -8.31
CA THR A 76 -7.97 -5.25 -9.50
C THR A 76 -6.53 -5.58 -9.15
N ALA A 77 -6.18 -5.73 -7.86
CA ALA A 77 -4.87 -6.22 -7.47
C ALA A 77 -4.78 -7.72 -7.76
N ASP A 78 -3.78 -8.13 -8.53
CA ASP A 78 -3.50 -9.56 -8.79
C ASP A 78 -3.14 -10.31 -7.50
N SER A 79 -2.48 -9.62 -6.58
CA SER A 79 -2.18 -10.15 -5.26
C SER A 79 -1.63 -9.04 -4.35
N ARG A 80 -2.05 -9.06 -3.09
CA ARG A 80 -1.42 -8.25 -2.04
C ARG A 80 -0.49 -9.13 -1.22
N ASP A 81 0.77 -9.13 -1.59
CA ASP A 81 1.80 -9.84 -0.81
C ASP A 81 2.14 -9.14 0.49
N ALA A 82 1.84 -7.84 0.55
CA ALA A 82 2.04 -6.99 1.71
C ALA A 82 1.00 -5.87 1.73
N PRO A 83 0.40 -5.56 2.88
CA PRO A 83 -0.40 -4.36 3.01
C PRO A 83 0.48 -3.12 2.77
N ALA A 84 -0.03 -2.17 2.02
CA ALA A 84 0.66 -0.92 1.72
C ALA A 84 -0.33 0.25 1.72
N PRO A 85 0.14 1.50 1.92
CA PRO A 85 -0.74 2.66 1.85
C PRO A 85 -1.52 2.79 0.53
N ASP A 86 -1.01 2.25 -0.57
CA ASP A 86 -1.62 2.22 -1.89
C ASP A 86 -2.51 0.99 -2.16
N SER A 87 -2.66 0.07 -1.20
CA SER A 87 -3.56 -1.09 -1.33
C SER A 87 -5.00 -0.71 -1.62
N ILE A 88 -5.46 0.45 -1.15
CA ILE A 88 -6.80 0.96 -1.44
C ILE A 88 -6.98 1.34 -2.92
N GLY A 89 -5.88 1.64 -3.65
CA GLY A 89 -5.92 2.12 -5.03
C GLY A 89 -6.56 1.16 -6.02
N SER A 90 -6.53 -0.14 -5.77
CA SER A 90 -7.09 -1.20 -6.63
C SER A 90 -8.55 -1.57 -6.32
N ILE A 91 -9.13 -1.01 -5.25
CA ILE A 91 -10.52 -1.28 -4.85
C ILE A 91 -11.49 -0.35 -5.59
N TYR A 92 -12.50 -0.93 -6.20
CA TYR A 92 -13.60 -0.21 -6.88
C TYR A 92 -14.93 -0.62 -6.25
N ILE A 93 -15.75 0.36 -5.89
CA ILE A 93 -17.05 0.13 -5.24
C ILE A 93 -18.16 0.50 -6.22
N LEU A 94 -19.06 -0.44 -6.52
CA LEU A 94 -20.20 -0.29 -7.41
C LEU A 94 -19.86 0.35 -8.77
N GLY A 95 -18.71 0.01 -9.35
CA GLY A 95 -18.27 0.55 -10.64
C GLY A 95 -17.77 2.01 -10.58
N GLY A 96 -17.63 2.59 -9.39
CA GLY A 96 -17.05 3.91 -9.18
C GLY A 96 -15.55 3.94 -9.54
N ARG A 97 -14.97 5.13 -9.67
CA ARG A 97 -13.54 5.30 -9.96
C ARG A 97 -12.70 4.94 -8.74
N ALA A 98 -11.45 4.52 -8.96
CA ALA A 98 -10.50 4.17 -7.91
C ALA A 98 -10.30 5.28 -6.85
N ASN A 99 -10.34 6.54 -7.26
CA ASN A 99 -10.14 7.71 -6.42
C ASN A 99 -11.45 8.39 -5.93
N SER A 100 -12.63 7.75 -6.17
CA SER A 100 -13.92 8.29 -5.76
C SER A 100 -14.41 7.77 -4.40
N LYS A 101 -13.65 6.91 -3.74
CA LYS A 101 -13.97 6.37 -2.42
C LYS A 101 -13.27 7.12 -1.30
N ASN A 102 -13.77 6.95 -0.09
CA ASN A 102 -13.13 7.41 1.14
C ASN A 102 -12.68 6.22 2.00
N MET A 103 -11.71 6.44 2.86
CA MET A 103 -11.37 5.54 3.95
C MET A 103 -11.22 6.34 5.23
N THR A 104 -11.94 5.89 6.27
CA THR A 104 -11.84 6.47 7.60
C THR A 104 -11.33 5.44 8.60
N VAL A 105 -10.58 5.89 9.58
CA VAL A 105 -10.19 5.09 10.74
C VAL A 105 -10.70 5.80 11.98
N ASP A 106 -11.60 5.17 12.72
CA ASP A 106 -12.31 5.75 13.86
C ASP A 106 -12.94 7.12 13.53
N GLY A 107 -13.65 7.20 12.40
CA GLY A 107 -14.35 8.38 11.93
C GLY A 107 -13.48 9.45 11.24
N VAL A 108 -12.17 9.35 11.30
CA VAL A 108 -11.25 10.32 10.69
C VAL A 108 -10.75 9.83 9.33
N THR A 109 -10.88 10.67 8.29
CA THR A 109 -10.34 10.31 6.96
C THR A 109 -8.83 10.13 7.01
N THR A 110 -8.34 9.08 6.39
CA THR A 110 -6.92 8.75 6.29
C THR A 110 -6.41 8.78 4.85
N LEU A 111 -7.23 9.23 3.90
CA LEU A 111 -6.84 9.33 2.50
C LEU A 111 -5.78 10.41 2.26
N ASP A 112 -4.87 10.11 1.36
CA ASP A 112 -4.02 11.11 0.72
C ASP A 112 -4.87 12.12 -0.05
N THR A 113 -4.75 13.40 0.33
CA THR A 113 -5.54 14.48 -0.24
C THR A 113 -5.14 14.87 -1.66
N GLY A 114 -3.99 14.40 -2.14
CA GLY A 114 -3.49 14.66 -3.49
C GLY A 114 -4.12 13.75 -4.54
N SER A 115 -4.07 12.45 -4.30
CA SER A 115 -4.49 11.44 -5.28
C SER A 115 -5.80 10.72 -4.95
N ASN A 116 -6.20 10.69 -3.67
CA ASN A 116 -7.22 9.79 -3.12
C ASN A 116 -6.99 8.29 -3.45
N GLY A 117 -5.78 7.94 -3.87
CA GLY A 117 -5.39 6.58 -4.24
C GLY A 117 -4.59 5.84 -3.19
N SER A 118 -4.24 6.50 -2.08
CA SER A 118 -3.48 5.92 -0.98
C SER A 118 -3.98 6.44 0.36
N VAL A 119 -3.53 5.82 1.44
CA VAL A 119 -3.84 6.22 2.83
C VAL A 119 -2.58 6.68 3.56
N HIS A 120 -2.75 7.52 4.56
CA HIS A 120 -1.64 8.04 5.37
C HIS A 120 -0.98 6.94 6.22
N ALA A 121 -1.80 6.05 6.79
CA ALA A 121 -1.34 4.90 7.55
C ALA A 121 -2.34 3.76 7.35
N MET A 122 -1.85 2.58 6.98
CA MET A 122 -2.66 1.37 6.88
C MET A 122 -2.64 0.67 8.23
N PRO A 123 -3.79 0.46 8.90
CA PRO A 123 -3.84 -0.28 10.14
C PRO A 123 -3.42 -1.75 9.94
N SER A 124 -2.77 -2.33 10.96
CA SER A 124 -2.49 -3.77 10.99
C SER A 124 -3.78 -4.58 11.22
N MET A 125 -3.87 -5.79 10.67
CA MET A 125 -5.03 -6.66 10.87
C MET A 125 -5.36 -6.88 12.34
N ASP A 126 -4.36 -7.06 13.19
CA ASP A 126 -4.56 -7.33 14.62
C ASP A 126 -5.10 -6.12 15.40
N SER A 127 -5.01 -4.91 14.82
CA SER A 127 -5.58 -3.69 15.40
C SER A 127 -7.05 -3.45 15.02
N LEU A 128 -7.61 -4.24 14.09
CA LEU A 128 -8.96 -4.03 13.58
C LEU A 128 -10.00 -4.65 14.49
N GLY A 129 -11.02 -3.88 14.81
CA GLY A 129 -12.26 -4.35 15.45
C GLY A 129 -13.34 -4.68 14.44
N GLU A 130 -13.54 -3.79 13.47
CA GLU A 130 -14.55 -3.93 12.43
C GLU A 130 -14.12 -3.17 11.17
N VAL A 131 -14.49 -3.70 10.01
CA VAL A 131 -14.39 -2.97 8.74
C VAL A 131 -15.76 -2.96 8.08
N ARG A 132 -16.31 -1.77 7.86
CA ARG A 132 -17.60 -1.55 7.21
C ARG A 132 -17.40 -0.85 5.88
N VAL A 133 -17.98 -1.38 4.82
CA VAL A 133 -17.93 -0.79 3.49
C VAL A 133 -19.31 -0.25 3.14
N LEU A 134 -19.46 1.05 3.20
CA LEU A 134 -20.67 1.78 2.81
C LEU A 134 -20.66 1.96 1.31
N MET A 135 -21.58 1.35 0.59
CA MET A 135 -21.55 1.30 -0.88
C MET A 135 -22.50 2.31 -1.52
N SER A 136 -23.74 2.35 -1.05
CA SER A 136 -24.76 3.28 -1.56
C SER A 136 -25.84 3.58 -0.50
N ASN A 137 -26.59 4.66 -0.71
CA ASN A 137 -27.69 5.13 0.15
C ASN A 137 -27.28 5.35 1.62
N TYR A 138 -25.99 5.57 1.87
CA TYR A 138 -25.50 5.92 3.19
C TYR A 138 -25.84 7.36 3.58
N ALA A 139 -25.84 7.65 4.87
CA ALA A 139 -26.20 8.96 5.42
C ALA A 139 -25.25 10.08 4.94
N ALA A 140 -25.73 11.32 4.90
CA ALA A 140 -24.99 12.48 4.38
C ALA A 140 -23.73 12.81 5.19
N GLU A 141 -23.60 12.31 6.42
CA GLU A 141 -22.41 12.42 7.24
C GLU A 141 -21.16 11.73 6.62
N HIS A 142 -21.37 10.70 5.80
CA HIS A 142 -20.31 10.00 5.09
C HIS A 142 -19.95 10.71 3.77
N GLY A 143 -19.54 11.96 3.85
CA GLY A 143 -19.22 12.81 2.70
C GLY A 143 -17.86 12.54 2.05
N ARG A 144 -17.44 13.46 1.21
CA ARG A 144 -16.15 13.52 0.51
C ARG A 144 -15.89 12.42 -0.51
N ASN A 145 -16.89 11.68 -0.93
CA ASN A 145 -16.76 10.63 -1.93
C ASN A 145 -18.06 10.48 -2.73
N SER A 146 -17.96 9.82 -3.89
CA SER A 146 -19.11 9.43 -4.71
C SER A 146 -19.16 7.92 -4.97
N GLY A 147 -18.19 7.16 -4.47
CA GLY A 147 -17.99 5.75 -4.74
C GLY A 147 -17.95 4.86 -3.50
N GLY A 148 -18.41 5.36 -2.35
CA GLY A 148 -18.47 4.60 -1.11
C GLY A 148 -17.36 4.92 -0.10
N THR A 149 -17.55 4.47 1.13
CA THR A 149 -16.61 4.66 2.25
C THR A 149 -16.23 3.34 2.87
N ILE A 150 -14.93 3.12 3.05
CA ILE A 150 -14.39 2.03 3.86
C ILE A 150 -14.15 2.60 5.25
N SER A 151 -15.00 2.21 6.20
CA SER A 151 -14.92 2.65 7.60
C SER A 151 -14.27 1.57 8.44
N VAL A 152 -13.15 1.90 9.04
CA VAL A 152 -12.37 1.00 9.91
C VAL A 152 -12.52 1.46 11.34
N VAL A 153 -12.84 0.52 12.24
CA VAL A 153 -12.87 0.73 13.68
C VAL A 153 -11.74 -0.07 14.31
N THR A 154 -10.95 0.59 15.14
CA THR A 154 -9.84 -0.07 15.84
C THR A 154 -10.32 -0.74 17.12
N LYS A 155 -9.64 -1.85 17.51
CA LYS A 155 -9.87 -2.49 18.82
C LYS A 155 -9.64 -1.51 19.95
N GLY A 156 -10.47 -1.59 21.00
CA GLY A 156 -10.34 -0.81 22.24
C GLY A 156 -9.67 -1.59 23.36
N GLY A 157 -9.49 -0.92 24.49
CA GLY A 157 -9.05 -1.53 25.73
C GLY A 157 -10.12 -2.45 26.36
N ALA A 158 -9.70 -3.32 27.25
CA ALA A 158 -10.55 -4.30 27.90
C ALA A 158 -10.37 -4.27 29.42
N PRO A 159 -11.41 -4.67 30.22
CA PRO A 159 -11.31 -4.72 31.68
C PRO A 159 -10.36 -5.83 32.20
N GLN A 160 -9.97 -6.75 31.34
CA GLN A 160 -9.00 -7.80 31.62
C GLN A 160 -7.78 -7.63 30.72
N PHE A 161 -6.60 -7.98 31.22
CA PHE A 161 -5.39 -8.04 30.38
C PHE A 161 -5.53 -9.15 29.34
N ARG A 162 -5.35 -8.77 28.08
CA ARG A 162 -5.34 -9.67 26.93
C ARG A 162 -4.18 -9.30 26.03
N GLY A 163 -3.62 -10.29 25.36
CA GLY A 163 -2.56 -10.06 24.40
C GLY A 163 -2.49 -11.20 23.41
N THR A 164 -1.99 -10.88 22.25
CA THR A 164 -1.70 -11.82 21.17
C THR A 164 -0.28 -11.59 20.70
N ALA A 165 0.38 -12.65 20.22
CA ALA A 165 1.66 -12.56 19.53
C ALA A 165 1.61 -13.52 18.34
N GLY A 166 2.04 -13.05 17.19
CA GLY A 166 2.01 -13.81 15.96
C GLY A 166 3.30 -13.66 15.16
N TRP A 167 3.67 -14.74 14.48
CA TRP A 167 4.71 -14.74 13.46
C TRP A 167 4.21 -15.48 12.23
N PHE A 168 4.18 -14.78 11.10
CA PHE A 168 3.77 -15.31 9.82
C PHE A 168 4.97 -15.33 8.88
N HIS A 169 5.26 -16.50 8.34
CA HIS A 169 6.46 -16.73 7.54
C HIS A 169 6.10 -17.32 6.17
N ARG A 170 6.72 -16.77 5.11
CA ARG A 170 6.72 -17.34 3.76
C ARG A 170 8.13 -17.31 3.20
N HIS A 171 8.48 -18.34 2.44
CA HIS A 171 9.81 -18.50 1.90
C HIS A 171 9.76 -19.07 0.48
N GLU A 172 10.72 -18.67 -0.36
CA GLU A 172 10.82 -19.13 -1.74
C GLU A 172 10.87 -20.66 -1.87
N SER A 173 11.39 -21.37 -0.87
CA SER A 173 11.49 -22.86 -0.91
C SER A 173 10.15 -23.56 -1.04
N TYR A 174 9.07 -22.91 -0.60
CA TYR A 174 7.70 -23.47 -0.67
C TYR A 174 6.95 -23.09 -1.94
N SER A 175 7.59 -22.37 -2.88
CA SER A 175 6.96 -21.89 -4.10
C SER A 175 7.65 -22.46 -5.34
N ALA A 176 6.90 -22.66 -6.42
CA ALA A 176 7.46 -22.95 -7.73
C ALA A 176 8.18 -21.74 -8.33
N ASN A 177 9.11 -21.97 -9.25
CA ASN A 177 9.68 -20.88 -10.05
C ASN A 177 8.68 -20.40 -11.10
N ASN A 178 8.78 -19.16 -11.50
CA ASN A 178 7.94 -18.57 -12.56
C ASN A 178 8.25 -19.23 -13.92
N TYR A 179 7.21 -19.40 -14.75
CA TYR A 179 7.35 -19.97 -16.09
C TYR A 179 8.41 -19.25 -16.94
N PHE A 180 8.39 -17.92 -16.96
CA PHE A 180 9.33 -17.13 -17.78
C PHE A 180 10.77 -17.24 -17.26
N ASN A 181 10.96 -17.37 -15.94
CA ASN A 181 12.27 -17.63 -15.39
C ASN A 181 12.81 -18.99 -15.84
N ASN A 182 12.00 -20.03 -15.75
CA ASN A 182 12.39 -21.37 -16.21
C ASN A 182 12.72 -21.36 -17.70
N ARG A 183 11.89 -20.72 -18.52
CA ARG A 183 12.12 -20.59 -19.95
C ARG A 183 13.44 -19.90 -20.28
N ASN A 184 13.81 -18.88 -19.50
CA ASN A 184 15.01 -18.09 -19.69
C ASN A 184 16.24 -18.64 -18.91
N GLY A 185 16.12 -19.82 -18.29
CA GLY A 185 17.18 -20.44 -17.48
C GLY A 185 17.53 -19.68 -16.21
N MET A 186 16.62 -18.84 -15.72
CA MET A 186 16.84 -18.03 -14.51
C MET A 186 16.45 -18.81 -13.26
N ALA A 187 17.26 -18.66 -12.22
CA ALA A 187 16.96 -19.21 -10.92
C ALA A 187 15.69 -18.58 -10.31
N ARG A 188 15.05 -19.32 -9.41
CA ARG A 188 13.96 -18.81 -8.61
C ARG A 188 14.45 -17.63 -7.76
N PRO A 189 13.81 -16.45 -7.84
CA PRO A 189 14.26 -15.29 -7.09
C PRO A 189 13.98 -15.45 -5.59
N PRO A 190 14.83 -14.93 -4.72
CA PRO A 190 14.58 -14.89 -3.29
C PRO A 190 13.26 -14.16 -2.97
N TYR A 191 12.43 -14.80 -2.15
CA TYR A 191 11.14 -14.30 -1.71
C TYR A 191 10.93 -14.70 -0.25
N ARG A 192 10.97 -13.75 0.66
CA ARG A 192 10.87 -14.01 2.10
C ARG A 192 9.96 -12.99 2.76
N TYR A 193 9.05 -13.50 3.58
CA TYR A 193 8.17 -12.70 4.40
C TYR A 193 8.26 -13.13 5.83
N ASN A 194 8.52 -12.17 6.71
CA ASN A 194 8.42 -12.32 8.15
C ASN A 194 7.56 -11.16 8.65
N ILE A 195 6.39 -11.49 9.14
CA ILE A 195 5.49 -10.54 9.78
C ILE A 195 5.43 -10.94 11.25
N PHE A 196 5.87 -10.05 12.11
CA PHE A 196 5.78 -10.18 13.56
C PHE A 196 4.73 -9.19 14.05
N SER A 197 3.76 -9.67 14.76
CA SER A 197 2.70 -8.85 15.32
C SER A 197 2.46 -9.18 16.77
N TYR A 198 2.12 -8.18 17.57
CA TYR A 198 1.62 -8.39 18.91
C TYR A 198 0.65 -7.31 19.31
N THR A 199 -0.30 -7.70 20.18
CA THR A 199 -1.24 -6.78 20.79
C THR A 199 -1.21 -6.94 22.30
N LEU A 200 -1.52 -5.86 23.00
CA LEU A 200 -1.71 -5.86 24.44
C LEU A 200 -2.84 -4.91 24.78
N SER A 201 -3.76 -5.38 25.61
CA SER A 201 -4.86 -4.54 26.10
C SER A 201 -5.13 -4.84 27.56
N GLY A 202 -5.72 -3.89 28.27
CA GLY A 202 -6.05 -4.07 29.67
C GLY A 202 -6.44 -2.78 30.36
N PRO A 203 -6.79 -2.88 31.67
CA PRO A 203 -7.12 -1.73 32.47
C PRO A 203 -5.87 -1.00 32.93
N ILE A 204 -5.89 0.35 32.89
CA ILE A 204 -4.94 1.19 33.61
C ILE A 204 -5.49 1.48 34.99
N TYR A 205 -4.85 0.99 36.03
CA TYR A 205 -5.32 1.17 37.41
C TYR A 205 -4.16 1.34 38.39
N ILE A 206 -4.43 2.02 39.50
CA ILE A 206 -3.51 2.14 40.63
C ILE A 206 -4.15 1.42 41.82
N PRO A 207 -3.53 0.35 42.34
CA PRO A 207 -4.09 -0.39 43.50
C PRO A 207 -4.44 0.53 44.63
N GLY A 208 -5.65 0.39 45.17
CA GLY A 208 -6.15 1.17 46.30
C GLY A 208 -6.54 2.63 46.00
N ARG A 209 -6.20 3.19 44.84
CA ARG A 209 -6.38 4.63 44.55
C ARG A 209 -7.26 4.95 43.35
N PHE A 210 -6.94 4.43 42.16
CA PHE A 210 -7.61 4.81 40.92
C PHE A 210 -8.06 3.59 40.12
N ASN A 211 -9.22 3.66 39.49
CA ASN A 211 -9.81 2.63 38.65
C ASN A 211 -9.78 1.23 39.32
N ARG A 212 -10.14 1.16 40.57
CA ARG A 212 -10.07 -0.07 41.40
C ARG A 212 -10.95 -1.20 40.84
N GLN A 213 -12.09 -0.84 40.26
CA GLN A 213 -13.04 -1.77 39.66
C GLN A 213 -12.67 -2.12 38.22
N ARG A 214 -11.66 -1.47 37.65
CA ARG A 214 -11.18 -1.67 36.27
C ARG A 214 -12.28 -1.41 35.23
N ASP A 215 -13.09 -0.38 35.43
CA ASP A 215 -14.27 -0.04 34.65
C ASP A 215 -14.20 1.34 33.98
N LYS A 216 -13.07 2.11 34.16
CA LYS A 216 -13.00 3.51 33.72
C LYS A 216 -11.92 3.81 32.70
N LEU A 217 -10.74 3.24 32.85
CA LEU A 217 -9.60 3.56 32.02
C LEU A 217 -8.93 2.30 31.50
N PHE A 218 -8.81 2.21 30.18
CA PHE A 218 -8.26 1.06 29.49
C PHE A 218 -7.27 1.50 28.45
N PHE A 219 -6.41 0.58 28.04
CA PHE A 219 -5.51 0.78 26.92
C PHE A 219 -5.58 -0.40 25.94
N PHE A 220 -5.27 -0.11 24.69
CA PHE A 220 -4.95 -1.08 23.67
C PHE A 220 -3.68 -0.62 22.96
N PHE A 221 -2.79 -1.55 22.71
CA PHE A 221 -1.57 -1.36 21.94
C PHE A 221 -1.44 -2.47 20.91
N SER A 222 -1.08 -2.11 19.68
CA SER A 222 -0.75 -3.04 18.62
C SER A 222 0.50 -2.59 17.90
N GLN A 223 1.40 -3.54 17.62
CA GLN A 223 2.57 -3.29 16.79
C GLN A 223 2.76 -4.45 15.81
N GLU A 224 3.05 -4.09 14.56
CA GLU A 224 3.37 -5.03 13.50
C GLU A 224 4.67 -4.61 12.82
N PHE A 225 5.60 -5.56 12.69
CA PHE A 225 6.82 -5.43 11.92
C PHE A 225 6.77 -6.37 10.73
N GLN A 226 6.94 -5.84 9.54
CA GLN A 226 7.05 -6.61 8.32
C GLN A 226 8.50 -6.53 7.82
N ARG A 227 9.14 -7.66 7.71
CA ARG A 227 10.48 -7.83 7.14
C ARG A 227 10.32 -8.67 5.88
N GLN A 228 10.23 -7.98 4.76
CA GLN A 228 9.89 -8.60 3.48
C GLN A 228 11.03 -8.45 2.51
N LEU A 229 11.30 -9.52 1.78
CA LEU A 229 12.10 -9.54 0.57
C LEU A 229 11.17 -9.92 -0.58
N ILE A 230 10.77 -8.94 -1.36
CA ILE A 230 9.79 -9.10 -2.42
C ILE A 230 10.51 -9.53 -3.70
N SER A 231 10.04 -10.61 -4.31
CA SER A 231 10.46 -11.00 -5.64
C SER A 231 9.94 -10.00 -6.67
N VAL A 232 10.83 -9.53 -7.52
CA VAL A 232 10.47 -8.65 -8.64
C VAL A 232 10.55 -9.47 -9.93
N PRO A 233 9.56 -9.36 -10.84
CA PRO A 233 9.62 -10.03 -12.14
C PRO A 233 10.88 -9.66 -12.91
N ALA A 234 11.39 -10.61 -13.68
CA ALA A 234 12.49 -10.34 -14.60
C ALA A 234 12.10 -9.25 -15.59
N ARG A 235 12.99 -8.29 -15.78
CA ARG A 235 12.81 -7.22 -16.74
C ARG A 235 13.89 -7.28 -17.82
N THR A 236 13.45 -7.17 -19.05
CA THR A 236 14.32 -7.11 -20.21
C THR A 236 14.32 -5.72 -20.81
N VAL A 237 15.49 -5.22 -21.19
CA VAL A 237 15.67 -3.93 -21.88
C VAL A 237 16.76 -4.03 -22.91
N ARG A 238 16.82 -3.07 -23.84
CA ARG A 238 17.97 -2.85 -24.70
C ARG A 238 18.93 -1.88 -24.04
N VAL A 239 20.20 -2.25 -23.93
CA VAL A 239 21.29 -1.39 -23.46
C VAL A 239 22.35 -1.25 -24.55
N PRO A 240 23.15 -0.15 -24.57
CA PRO A 240 24.20 0.03 -25.54
C PRO A 240 25.24 -1.09 -25.47
N THR A 241 25.56 -1.67 -26.63
CA THR A 241 26.64 -2.66 -26.77
C THR A 241 28.01 -2.00 -26.65
N ALA A 242 29.06 -2.79 -26.49
CA ALA A 242 30.43 -2.27 -26.49
C ALA A 242 30.78 -1.56 -27.80
N ALA A 243 30.34 -2.09 -28.95
CA ALA A 243 30.50 -1.48 -30.24
C ALA A 243 29.76 -0.13 -30.33
N GLU A 244 28.49 -0.09 -29.98
CA GLU A 244 27.70 1.15 -29.97
C GLU A 244 28.30 2.23 -29.06
N ARG A 245 28.89 1.86 -27.93
CA ARG A 245 29.60 2.78 -27.03
C ARG A 245 30.89 3.34 -27.66
N SER A 246 31.51 2.60 -28.55
CA SER A 246 32.67 3.06 -29.33
C SER A 246 32.29 3.78 -30.64
N GLY A 247 30.97 3.98 -30.88
CA GLY A 247 30.44 4.67 -32.05
C GLY A 247 30.14 3.76 -33.23
N ASP A 248 30.37 2.47 -33.11
CA ASP A 248 30.12 1.50 -34.17
C ASP A 248 28.69 0.94 -34.06
N PHE A 249 27.84 1.38 -34.98
CA PHE A 249 26.43 0.96 -35.12
C PHE A 249 26.23 0.10 -36.38
N SER A 250 27.33 -0.44 -36.96
CA SER A 250 27.26 -1.22 -38.21
C SER A 250 26.41 -2.48 -38.12
N ASP A 251 26.20 -3.01 -36.89
CA ASP A 251 25.34 -4.15 -36.64
C ASP A 251 24.12 -3.80 -35.74
N SER A 252 23.79 -2.55 -35.53
CA SER A 252 22.64 -2.13 -34.76
C SER A 252 21.33 -2.29 -35.54
N ARG A 253 20.47 -3.23 -35.13
CA ARG A 253 19.27 -3.59 -35.86
C ARG A 253 18.01 -3.32 -35.02
N ASP A 254 16.93 -2.97 -35.75
CA ASP A 254 15.59 -2.89 -35.14
C ASP A 254 15.00 -4.29 -34.85
N VAL A 255 13.80 -4.31 -34.26
CA VAL A 255 13.09 -5.55 -33.95
C VAL A 255 12.77 -6.42 -35.17
N ASN A 256 12.78 -5.85 -36.37
CA ASN A 256 12.56 -6.55 -37.64
C ASN A 256 13.87 -6.99 -38.32
N GLY A 257 15.02 -6.78 -37.68
CA GLY A 257 16.36 -7.09 -38.22
C GLY A 257 16.90 -6.08 -39.20
N ARG A 258 16.24 -4.92 -39.41
CA ARG A 258 16.70 -3.88 -40.31
C ARG A 258 17.80 -3.04 -39.65
N LEU A 259 18.81 -2.64 -40.37
CA LEU A 259 19.87 -1.76 -39.87
C LEU A 259 19.26 -0.42 -39.42
N ILE A 260 19.60 0.02 -38.23
CA ILE A 260 19.26 1.34 -37.69
C ILE A 260 20.30 2.33 -38.17
N ALA A 261 19.97 3.12 -39.20
CA ALA A 261 20.87 4.12 -39.72
C ALA A 261 21.08 5.27 -38.72
N VAL A 262 22.33 5.60 -38.45
CA VAL A 262 22.72 6.73 -37.60
C VAL A 262 23.10 7.90 -38.47
N TYR A 263 22.38 9.02 -38.25
CA TYR A 263 22.54 10.24 -39.05
C TYR A 263 23.33 11.30 -38.27
N ASP A 264 24.14 12.07 -39.00
CA ASP A 264 24.82 13.23 -38.43
C ASP A 264 23.79 14.32 -38.12
N PRO A 265 23.64 14.74 -36.85
CA PRO A 265 22.68 15.80 -36.46
C PRO A 265 23.13 17.20 -36.98
N GLU A 266 24.39 17.37 -37.37
CA GLU A 266 24.94 18.60 -37.91
C GLU A 266 24.99 18.53 -39.43
N GLY A 267 24.77 19.63 -40.11
CA GLY A 267 24.76 19.71 -41.55
C GLY A 267 23.54 19.10 -42.24
N ASP A 268 23.74 18.37 -43.33
CA ASP A 268 22.67 17.84 -44.20
C ASP A 268 21.95 16.60 -43.65
N ARG A 269 22.17 16.22 -42.44
CA ARG A 269 21.61 14.98 -41.82
C ARG A 269 21.90 13.72 -42.66
N ARG A 270 23.12 13.59 -43.19
CA ARG A 270 23.55 12.39 -43.90
C ARG A 270 23.86 11.27 -42.91
N ALA A 271 23.65 10.03 -43.34
CA ALA A 271 24.06 8.87 -42.57
C ALA A 271 25.59 8.83 -42.45
N PHE A 272 26.09 8.45 -41.28
CA PHE A 272 27.52 8.24 -41.11
C PHE A 272 28.02 7.09 -42.01
N PRO A 273 29.19 7.26 -42.70
CA PRO A 273 29.76 6.18 -43.50
C PRO A 273 29.96 4.91 -42.67
N GLY A 274 29.54 3.77 -43.23
CA GLY A 274 29.61 2.49 -42.53
C GLY A 274 28.79 2.40 -41.26
N ASN A 275 27.90 3.37 -41.02
CA ASN A 275 27.13 3.50 -39.77
C ASN A 275 28.00 3.66 -38.52
N VAL A 276 29.16 4.28 -38.67
CA VAL A 276 30.16 4.50 -37.59
C VAL A 276 30.32 5.98 -37.33
N ILE A 277 30.10 6.38 -36.07
CA ILE A 277 30.34 7.77 -35.62
C ILE A 277 31.82 7.95 -35.33
N PRO A 278 32.53 8.89 -35.99
CA PRO A 278 33.92 9.15 -35.68
C PRO A 278 34.13 9.64 -34.25
N ALA A 279 35.22 9.24 -33.61
CA ALA A 279 35.50 9.63 -32.22
C ALA A 279 35.55 11.15 -32.01
N SER A 280 35.94 11.91 -33.02
CA SER A 280 35.95 13.38 -33.01
C SER A 280 34.57 14.01 -32.92
N ARG A 281 33.49 13.23 -33.18
CA ARG A 281 32.09 13.65 -33.12
C ARG A 281 31.44 13.29 -31.79
N PHE A 282 32.16 12.61 -30.91
CA PHE A 282 31.58 12.21 -29.61
C PHE A 282 31.41 13.42 -28.71
N HIS A 283 30.16 13.60 -28.23
CA HIS A 283 29.95 14.57 -27.19
C HIS A 283 30.42 13.98 -25.83
N PRO A 284 31.34 14.67 -25.11
CA PRO A 284 31.95 14.11 -23.88
C PRO A 284 30.94 13.67 -22.81
N VAL A 285 29.84 14.42 -22.67
CA VAL A 285 28.76 14.09 -21.72
C VAL A 285 27.97 12.89 -22.22
N GLY A 286 27.66 12.80 -23.52
CA GLY A 286 26.95 11.67 -24.11
C GLY A 286 27.68 10.35 -23.88
N ARG A 287 29.00 10.33 -24.05
CA ARG A 287 29.82 9.17 -23.72
C ARG A 287 29.68 8.72 -22.28
N LYS A 288 29.81 9.64 -21.33
CA LYS A 288 29.68 9.36 -19.91
C LYS A 288 28.29 8.85 -19.55
N VAL A 289 27.25 9.33 -20.21
CA VAL A 289 25.87 8.84 -20.01
C VAL A 289 25.74 7.39 -20.48
N LEU A 290 26.30 7.03 -21.64
CA LEU A 290 26.30 5.65 -22.13
C LEU A 290 27.07 4.71 -21.20
N ASP A 291 28.13 5.17 -20.58
CA ASP A 291 28.96 4.39 -19.65
C ASP A 291 28.21 4.07 -18.31
N LEU A 292 27.14 4.78 -17.99
CA LEU A 292 26.29 4.46 -16.84
C LEU A 292 25.46 3.19 -17.03
N PHE A 293 25.17 2.80 -18.27
CA PHE A 293 24.43 1.57 -18.54
C PHE A 293 25.31 0.34 -18.37
N PRO A 294 24.78 -0.80 -17.93
CA PRO A 294 25.52 -2.07 -17.94
C PRO A 294 25.78 -2.54 -19.38
N LEU A 295 26.72 -3.46 -19.55
CA LEU A 295 26.89 -4.16 -20.82
C LEU A 295 25.78 -5.20 -21.01
N PRO A 296 25.47 -5.60 -22.26
CA PRO A 296 24.56 -6.70 -22.54
C PRO A 296 24.93 -7.97 -21.80
N ASN A 297 23.93 -8.68 -21.27
CA ASN A 297 24.09 -9.95 -20.57
C ASN A 297 23.09 -11.02 -21.02
N PHE A 298 22.30 -10.72 -22.06
CA PHE A 298 21.18 -11.57 -22.47
C PHE A 298 21.07 -11.64 -23.98
N VAL A 299 20.80 -12.85 -24.47
CA VAL A 299 20.38 -13.11 -25.85
C VAL A 299 19.06 -13.81 -25.79
N ASP A 300 17.98 -13.21 -26.34
CA ASP A 300 16.66 -13.85 -26.33
C ASP A 300 16.72 -15.18 -27.13
N PRO A 301 16.31 -16.30 -26.53
CA PRO A 301 16.29 -17.60 -27.25
C PRO A 301 15.28 -17.62 -28.40
N VAL A 302 14.30 -16.72 -28.41
CA VAL A 302 13.35 -16.57 -29.50
C VAL A 302 13.90 -15.64 -30.55
N GLU A 303 14.22 -16.17 -31.71
CA GLU A 303 14.94 -15.45 -32.79
C GLU A 303 14.30 -14.12 -33.19
N ILE A 304 12.97 -14.08 -33.35
CA ILE A 304 12.23 -12.85 -33.71
C ILE A 304 12.39 -11.72 -32.67
N ARG A 305 12.85 -12.02 -31.45
CA ARG A 305 13.06 -11.06 -30.39
C ARG A 305 14.52 -10.73 -30.07
N ARG A 306 15.48 -11.33 -30.79
CA ARG A 306 16.93 -11.16 -30.53
C ARG A 306 17.39 -9.70 -30.59
N ASN A 307 16.76 -8.90 -31.43
CA ASN A 307 17.11 -7.48 -31.56
C ASN A 307 16.29 -6.57 -30.61
N GLN A 308 15.34 -7.14 -29.87
CA GLN A 308 14.43 -6.36 -29.01
C GLN A 308 15.09 -6.04 -27.66
N TRP A 309 15.74 -7.04 -27.04
CA TRP A 309 16.42 -6.88 -25.76
C TRP A 309 17.77 -7.62 -25.74
N ASN A 310 18.71 -7.02 -25.02
CA ASN A 310 20.03 -7.61 -24.84
C ASN A 310 20.50 -7.56 -23.36
N TYR A 311 19.63 -7.15 -22.46
CA TYR A 311 19.89 -7.12 -21.02
C TYR A 311 18.69 -7.64 -20.25
N ILE A 312 18.93 -8.52 -19.28
CA ILE A 312 17.93 -9.03 -18.38
C ILE A 312 18.39 -8.79 -16.94
N SER A 313 17.46 -8.39 -16.09
CA SER A 313 17.68 -8.22 -14.65
C SER A 313 16.52 -8.78 -13.89
N GLN A 314 16.83 -9.47 -12.80
CA GLN A 314 15.85 -9.86 -11.81
C GLN A 314 16.45 -9.65 -10.43
N VAL A 315 15.82 -8.80 -9.65
CA VAL A 315 16.27 -8.48 -8.30
C VAL A 315 15.12 -8.61 -7.33
N SER A 316 15.43 -9.10 -6.13
CA SER A 316 14.51 -9.03 -5.01
C SER A 316 14.78 -7.74 -4.25
N ARG A 317 13.73 -7.09 -3.79
CA ARG A 317 13.84 -5.82 -3.06
C ARG A 317 13.39 -5.97 -1.61
N PRO A 318 14.15 -5.47 -0.64
CA PRO A 318 13.67 -5.39 0.73
C PRO A 318 12.56 -4.34 0.83
N PHE A 319 11.51 -4.69 1.55
CA PHE A 319 10.39 -3.78 1.84
C PHE A 319 10.05 -3.86 3.33
N PRO A 320 10.86 -3.22 4.19
CA PRO A 320 10.57 -3.16 5.61
C PRO A 320 9.41 -2.20 5.88
N ARG A 321 8.52 -2.63 6.77
CA ARG A 321 7.40 -1.82 7.24
C ARG A 321 7.18 -2.03 8.73
N GLN A 322 6.66 -1.01 9.38
CA GLN A 322 6.14 -1.10 10.75
C GLN A 322 4.88 -0.26 10.89
N THR A 323 3.99 -0.70 11.76
CA THR A 323 2.76 0.03 12.11
C THR A 323 2.51 -0.13 13.59
N GLU A 324 2.25 0.97 14.28
CA GLU A 324 1.90 1.02 15.69
C GLU A 324 0.54 1.70 15.84
N VAL A 325 -0.28 1.16 16.74
CA VAL A 325 -1.55 1.75 17.17
C VAL A 325 -1.56 1.76 18.70
N VAL A 326 -1.80 2.94 19.26
CA VAL A 326 -2.05 3.13 20.70
C VAL A 326 -3.45 3.68 20.85
N ARG A 327 -4.24 3.10 21.69
CA ARG A 327 -5.56 3.62 22.05
C ARG A 327 -5.73 3.63 23.56
N VAL A 328 -6.33 4.68 24.07
CA VAL A 328 -6.67 4.84 25.48
C VAL A 328 -8.16 5.21 25.57
N ASP A 329 -8.94 4.37 26.22
CA ASP A 329 -10.36 4.53 26.41
C ASP A 329 -10.62 4.99 27.84
N TYR A 330 -11.40 6.06 28.04
CA TYR A 330 -11.69 6.64 29.33
C TYR A 330 -13.20 6.92 29.50
N SER A 331 -13.79 6.28 30.50
CA SER A 331 -15.19 6.45 30.89
C SER A 331 -15.27 6.99 32.33
N PRO A 332 -15.14 8.32 32.51
CA PRO A 332 -15.16 8.92 33.84
C PRO A 332 -16.50 8.72 34.56
N ARG A 333 -17.60 8.65 33.79
CA ARG A 333 -18.98 8.46 34.23
C ARG A 333 -19.72 7.52 33.27
N PRO A 334 -20.80 6.87 33.67
CA PRO A 334 -21.54 5.96 32.79
C PRO A 334 -22.12 6.60 31.53
N ASN A 335 -22.34 7.91 31.54
CA ASN A 335 -22.86 8.67 30.41
C ASN A 335 -21.78 9.41 29.58
N VAL A 336 -20.50 9.21 29.87
CA VAL A 336 -19.38 9.84 29.15
C VAL A 336 -18.40 8.77 28.78
N MET A 337 -18.16 8.61 27.49
CA MET A 337 -17.11 7.77 26.95
C MET A 337 -16.20 8.59 26.04
N MET A 338 -14.91 8.47 26.23
CA MET A 338 -13.91 9.15 25.42
C MET A 338 -12.81 8.17 25.05
N TYR A 339 -12.21 8.35 23.89
CA TYR A 339 -10.95 7.67 23.61
C TYR A 339 -10.00 8.55 22.81
N PHE A 340 -8.73 8.30 23.04
CA PHE A 340 -7.64 8.80 22.21
C PHE A 340 -7.02 7.63 21.45
N ARG A 341 -6.78 7.80 20.15
CA ARG A 341 -6.01 6.87 19.32
C ARG A 341 -4.86 7.59 18.64
N GLY A 342 -3.65 7.06 18.77
CA GLY A 342 -2.47 7.43 18.01
C GLY A 342 -2.09 6.33 17.04
N THR A 343 -1.68 6.68 15.82
CA THR A 343 -1.17 5.73 14.82
C THR A 343 0.13 6.25 14.26
N HIS A 344 1.10 5.35 14.12
CA HIS A 344 2.32 5.57 13.37
C HIS A 344 2.48 4.43 12.36
N SER A 345 2.90 4.78 11.16
CA SER A 345 3.23 3.82 10.11
C SER A 345 4.47 4.31 9.36
N GLY A 346 5.35 3.40 9.01
CA GLY A 346 6.51 3.71 8.20
C GLY A 346 6.86 2.54 7.32
N ASP A 347 7.10 2.82 6.03
CA ASP A 347 7.65 1.85 5.11
C ASP A 347 8.78 2.48 4.28
N GLU A 348 9.62 1.61 3.74
CA GLU A 348 10.64 1.96 2.75
C GLU A 348 10.58 0.96 1.61
N ASP A 349 10.02 1.39 0.49
CA ASP A 349 10.04 0.64 -0.75
C ASP A 349 11.30 0.98 -1.57
N LYS A 350 11.87 -0.02 -2.23
CA LYS A 350 13.05 0.15 -3.09
C LYS A 350 12.75 -0.32 -4.51
N PRO A 351 11.92 0.40 -5.27
CA PRO A 351 11.61 0.04 -6.64
C PRO A 351 12.87 0.10 -7.49
N MET A 352 13.33 -1.08 -7.94
CA MET A 352 14.57 -1.25 -8.68
C MET A 352 14.46 -0.84 -10.14
N TYR A 353 13.24 -0.81 -10.68
CA TYR A 353 12.95 -0.49 -12.08
C TYR A 353 12.32 0.89 -12.26
N GLY A 354 12.44 1.74 -11.26
CA GLY A 354 11.81 3.06 -11.22
C GLY A 354 10.40 3.04 -10.68
N SER A 355 9.78 4.20 -10.64
CA SER A 355 8.43 4.42 -10.14
C SER A 355 7.73 5.50 -10.96
N TRP A 356 6.50 5.84 -10.60
CA TRP A 356 5.75 6.94 -11.21
C TRP A 356 6.48 8.29 -11.17
N VAL A 357 7.41 8.49 -10.25
CA VAL A 357 8.24 9.71 -10.14
C VAL A 357 9.40 9.72 -11.13
N THR A 358 10.08 8.57 -11.29
CA THR A 358 11.26 8.46 -12.10
C THR A 358 10.98 7.93 -13.50
N GLY A 359 9.81 7.31 -13.70
CA GLY A 359 9.52 6.53 -14.90
C GLY A 359 10.33 5.24 -14.97
N SER A 360 9.94 4.33 -15.82
CA SER A 360 10.61 3.03 -16.00
C SER A 360 11.55 2.99 -17.20
N LEU A 361 11.55 4.03 -18.03
CA LEU A 361 12.34 4.09 -19.27
C LEU A 361 13.84 4.19 -19.04
N ASN A 362 14.27 4.67 -17.87
CA ASN A 362 15.67 4.84 -17.51
C ASN A 362 16.27 3.64 -16.79
N PHE A 363 15.54 2.53 -16.71
CA PHE A 363 16.14 1.29 -16.21
C PHE A 363 17.36 0.90 -17.08
N PRO A 364 18.49 0.48 -16.48
CA PRO A 364 18.70 0.15 -15.07
C PRO A 364 19.18 1.32 -14.19
N LEU A 365 19.07 2.58 -14.61
CA LEU A 365 19.57 3.76 -13.90
C LEU A 365 18.59 4.36 -12.88
N THR A 366 17.43 3.74 -12.67
CA THR A 366 16.32 4.30 -11.88
C THR A 366 16.02 3.69 -10.50
N PRO A 367 16.89 2.88 -9.87
CA PRO A 367 16.63 2.41 -8.52
C PRO A 367 16.53 3.58 -7.55
N ILE A 368 15.45 3.59 -6.76
CA ILE A 368 15.20 4.62 -5.75
C ILE A 368 14.87 4.01 -4.40
N SER A 369 15.06 4.79 -3.33
CA SER A 369 14.44 4.59 -2.03
C SER A 369 13.20 5.47 -1.95
N PHE A 370 12.07 4.87 -1.70
CA PHE A 370 10.79 5.53 -1.52
C PHE A 370 10.27 5.28 -0.11
N ARG A 371 10.29 6.32 0.74
CA ARG A 371 9.88 6.25 2.14
C ARG A 371 8.56 6.98 2.35
N ARG A 372 7.66 6.36 3.11
CA ARG A 372 6.30 6.86 3.37
C ARG A 372 5.98 6.83 4.87
N PRO A 373 6.53 7.71 5.70
CA PRO A 373 6.09 7.83 7.09
C PRO A 373 4.70 8.45 7.16
N GLY A 374 3.78 7.77 7.85
CA GLY A 374 2.42 8.20 8.12
C GLY A 374 2.17 8.32 9.62
N ARG A 375 1.35 9.29 10.03
CA ARG A 375 0.95 9.50 11.42
C ARG A 375 -0.51 9.94 11.48
N GLY A 376 -1.19 9.56 12.56
CA GLY A 376 -2.55 10.01 12.81
C GLY A 376 -2.84 10.07 14.31
N ALA A 377 -3.73 10.96 14.69
CA ALA A 377 -4.29 11.02 16.02
C ALA A 377 -5.79 11.30 15.93
N THR A 378 -6.57 10.65 16.78
CA THR A 378 -8.02 10.82 16.89
C THR A 378 -8.39 10.98 18.36
N LEU A 379 -9.22 11.96 18.66
CA LEU A 379 -9.92 12.11 19.91
C LEU A 379 -11.40 11.98 19.62
N HIS A 380 -12.04 11.03 20.27
CA HIS A 380 -13.46 10.76 20.16
C HIS A 380 -14.15 10.95 21.53
N SER A 381 -15.32 11.53 21.55
CA SER A 381 -16.09 11.73 22.76
C SER A 381 -17.56 11.47 22.49
N THR A 382 -18.18 10.67 23.34
CA THR A 382 -19.61 10.38 23.35
C THR A 382 -20.19 10.82 24.69
N LEU A 383 -21.25 11.62 24.65
CA LEU A 383 -21.96 12.13 25.82
C LEU A 383 -23.45 11.88 25.68
N THR A 384 -24.01 11.09 26.58
CA THR A 384 -25.47 10.97 26.76
C THR A 384 -25.93 12.03 27.76
N VAL A 385 -26.54 13.11 27.26
CA VAL A 385 -26.99 14.23 28.08
C VAL A 385 -28.34 13.87 28.79
N SER A 386 -29.22 13.21 28.03
CA SER A 386 -30.53 12.73 28.52
C SER A 386 -30.94 11.52 27.66
N PRO A 387 -32.06 10.82 28.02
CA PRO A 387 -32.58 9.71 27.22
C PRO A 387 -32.88 10.07 25.74
N THR A 388 -33.04 11.36 25.45
CA THR A 388 -33.38 11.87 24.11
C THR A 388 -32.30 12.73 23.50
N VAL A 389 -31.21 13.01 24.23
CA VAL A 389 -30.11 13.88 23.74
C VAL A 389 -28.78 13.15 23.87
N PHE A 390 -28.17 12.91 22.73
CA PHE A 390 -26.88 12.27 22.56
C PHE A 390 -25.96 13.19 21.78
N SER A 391 -24.71 13.28 22.18
CA SER A 391 -23.68 14.05 21.47
C SER A 391 -22.48 13.17 21.18
N GLU A 392 -22.06 13.16 19.94
CA GLU A 392 -20.83 12.53 19.49
C GLU A 392 -19.91 13.59 18.87
N SER A 393 -18.65 13.57 19.25
CA SER A 393 -17.65 14.51 18.73
C SER A 393 -16.39 13.77 18.37
N VAL A 394 -15.90 13.99 17.15
CA VAL A 394 -14.65 13.42 16.64
C VAL A 394 -13.73 14.52 16.17
N PHE A 395 -12.53 14.54 16.71
CA PHE A 395 -11.46 15.40 16.25
C PHE A 395 -10.27 14.55 15.82
N GLY A 396 -9.74 14.80 14.63
CA GLY A 396 -8.62 14.03 14.14
C GLY A 396 -7.66 14.79 13.25
N VAL A 397 -6.42 14.35 13.27
CA VAL A 397 -5.37 14.82 12.38
C VAL A 397 -4.66 13.61 11.77
N SER A 398 -4.33 13.70 10.49
CA SER A 398 -3.54 12.69 9.81
C SER A 398 -2.52 13.36 8.88
N GLN A 399 -1.35 12.76 8.77
CA GLN A 399 -0.25 13.25 7.95
C GLN A 399 0.51 12.09 7.34
N ASN A 400 0.89 12.22 6.07
CA ASN A 400 1.96 11.44 5.46
C ASN A 400 3.02 12.35 4.85
N LYS A 401 4.19 11.75 4.57
CA LYS A 401 5.26 12.38 3.80
C LYS A 401 5.77 11.38 2.78
N LEU A 402 6.16 11.87 1.63
CA LEU A 402 6.73 11.06 0.55
C LEU A 402 8.16 11.53 0.32
N PHE A 403 9.13 10.63 0.48
CA PHE A 403 10.54 10.91 0.24
C PHE A 403 11.06 10.00 -0.86
N PHE A 404 11.62 10.60 -1.89
CA PHE A 404 12.24 9.90 -3.01
C PHE A 404 13.71 10.27 -3.07
N HIS A 405 14.58 9.27 -3.01
CA HIS A 405 16.01 9.45 -3.15
C HIS A 405 16.56 8.37 -4.09
N PRO A 406 17.62 8.66 -4.87
CA PRO A 406 18.35 7.61 -5.55
C PRO A 406 18.80 6.56 -4.53
N LEU A 407 18.69 5.27 -4.89
CA LEU A 407 19.12 4.19 -3.99
C LEU A 407 20.64 4.26 -3.75
N ASP A 408 21.40 4.59 -4.79
CA ASP A 408 22.82 4.92 -4.69
C ASP A 408 23.03 6.38 -5.12
N ALA A 409 23.02 7.27 -4.16
CA ALA A 409 23.19 8.70 -4.38
C ALA A 409 24.61 9.04 -4.90
N ALA A 410 25.63 8.25 -4.53
CA ALA A 410 27.00 8.47 -4.99
C ALA A 410 27.12 8.16 -6.47
N ALA A 411 26.58 7.03 -6.94
CA ALA A 411 26.65 6.61 -8.33
C ALA A 411 25.98 7.57 -9.31
N VAL A 412 24.97 8.33 -8.87
CA VAL A 412 24.25 9.31 -9.71
C VAL A 412 24.61 10.76 -9.41
N SER A 413 25.64 11.02 -8.61
CA SER A 413 26.10 12.37 -8.34
C SER A 413 26.86 12.95 -9.54
N ARG A 414 26.73 14.27 -9.78
CA ARG A 414 27.48 14.99 -10.80
C ARG A 414 28.99 14.90 -10.59
N ALA A 415 29.41 14.83 -9.32
CA ALA A 415 30.82 14.72 -8.95
C ALA A 415 31.40 13.34 -9.37
N ALA A 416 30.72 12.24 -8.98
CA ALA A 416 31.20 10.89 -9.29
C ALA A 416 31.12 10.55 -10.78
N THR A 417 30.01 10.93 -11.44
CA THR A 417 29.83 10.66 -12.88
C THR A 417 30.65 11.59 -13.76
N GLY A 418 31.07 12.76 -13.27
CA GLY A 418 31.68 13.81 -14.04
C GLY A 418 30.81 14.37 -15.17
N ILE A 419 29.48 14.14 -15.09
CA ILE A 419 28.48 14.62 -16.05
C ILE A 419 28.16 16.08 -15.73
N ARG A 420 28.64 17.00 -16.53
CA ARG A 420 28.44 18.44 -16.37
C ARG A 420 27.33 18.94 -17.30
N ILE A 421 26.09 18.62 -16.97
CA ILE A 421 24.92 19.19 -17.63
C ILE A 421 24.49 20.44 -16.85
N ALA A 422 24.16 21.52 -17.55
CA ALA A 422 23.66 22.74 -16.90
C ALA A 422 22.49 22.45 -15.99
N GLN A 423 22.48 23.06 -14.82
CA GLN A 423 21.40 22.94 -13.87
C GLN A 423 20.32 23.99 -14.20
N TRP A 424 19.13 23.52 -14.56
CA TRP A 424 18.02 24.41 -14.96
C TRP A 424 17.50 25.25 -13.79
N PHE A 425 17.59 24.71 -12.57
CA PHE A 425 17.15 25.38 -11.36
C PHE A 425 18.33 25.54 -10.40
N PRO A 426 18.98 26.70 -10.39
CA PRO A 426 20.19 26.95 -9.57
C PRO A 426 19.99 26.67 -8.08
N GLY A 427 18.76 26.84 -7.56
CA GLY A 427 18.39 26.56 -6.18
C GLY A 427 18.23 25.08 -5.84
N ASN A 428 18.35 24.16 -6.79
CA ASN A 428 18.25 22.73 -6.50
C ASN A 428 19.56 22.20 -5.87
N PRO A 429 19.55 21.82 -4.58
CA PRO A 429 20.77 21.41 -3.87
C PRO A 429 21.18 19.96 -4.11
N SER A 430 20.44 19.19 -4.91
CA SER A 430 20.60 17.73 -4.96
C SER A 430 21.95 17.25 -5.50
N GLY A 431 22.59 18.03 -6.37
CA GLY A 431 23.86 17.66 -6.96
C GLY A 431 23.83 16.39 -7.85
N PHE A 432 22.66 15.84 -8.13
CA PHE A 432 22.46 14.66 -8.95
C PHE A 432 22.41 15.00 -10.44
N ILE A 433 22.73 14.02 -11.28
CA ILE A 433 22.46 14.12 -12.72
C ILE A 433 20.93 14.19 -12.94
N PRO A 434 20.47 14.88 -14.00
CA PRO A 434 19.03 14.93 -14.28
C PRO A 434 18.50 13.55 -14.65
N ASN A 435 17.20 13.33 -14.38
CA ASN A 435 16.51 12.19 -14.95
C ASN A 435 16.46 12.32 -16.47
N MET A 436 16.80 11.24 -17.18
CA MET A 436 16.93 11.24 -18.64
C MET A 436 16.07 10.14 -19.23
N THR A 437 15.35 10.47 -20.30
CA THR A 437 14.56 9.50 -21.06
C THR A 437 15.17 9.35 -22.44
N PHE A 438 15.39 8.12 -22.88
CA PHE A 438 15.93 7.80 -24.18
C PHE A 438 14.82 7.26 -25.08
N GLY A 439 14.59 7.94 -26.22
CA GLY A 439 13.65 7.46 -27.23
C GLY A 439 14.15 6.17 -27.89
N GLY A 440 13.20 5.31 -28.30
CA GLY A 440 13.54 4.07 -29.02
C GLY A 440 14.02 2.91 -28.15
N VAL A 441 14.07 3.06 -26.84
CA VAL A 441 14.25 1.93 -25.93
C VAL A 441 12.87 1.29 -25.71
N PRO A 442 12.67 0.01 -26.08
CA PRO A 442 11.40 -0.66 -25.81
C PRO A 442 11.10 -0.66 -24.30
N ASN A 443 9.84 -0.40 -23.97
CA ASN A 443 9.34 -0.47 -22.59
C ASN A 443 9.23 -1.91 -22.07
#